data_99f50676a00468cadcfa73096af004e9
#
_entry.id   99f50676a00468cadcfa73096af004e9
#
_cell.length_a   1.000
_cell.length_b   1.000
_cell.length_c   1.000
_cell.angle_alpha   90.00
_cell.angle_beta   90.00
_cell.angle_gamma   90.00
#
_symmetry.space_group_name_H-M   'P 1'
#
loop_
_entity.id
_entity.type
_entity.pdbx_description
1 polymer ?
#
loop_
_entity_poly.entity_id
_entity_poly.type
_entity_poly.pdbx_seq_one_letter_code
_entity_poly.pdbx_strand_id
1 'polypeptide(L)'
;MFLTKMKKWLAFTIIVAAMSAALPLFGQSGGLTGEVKDEKGNPMVGNPVIIERTDVKGTYKAKTDKHGHYIYIGLPLGMYKITLEDSAGKEIYHFTGVHIGMGDPSEQDFDMAKLRAEDAKAAQSNPELQKKMEEQNQEQKQFTGLKALFDQGQALFGEKKYAEAAAMFEQAVPLAKDKNLIAVLGRLADSYENAGQYDKAVENYQKAITADPADAELHNSLGTVYAKTNKIPDAQAEFKKSAELNPAGASRAYFNLGVVMYNAGKMDEASEAFKKSTAADASYADAYFWQSLALMGKATMQGDKMVVPPGTVEALQAYLKLQPNGPNAPTAQQMLQTIQSQMQTELKVSKKKKK
;
A
#
# COMPACT_ATOMS: atom_id res chain seq x y z
N MET A 1 -63.08 25.47 48.50
CA MET A 1 -62.13 24.41 48.89
C MET A 1 -62.37 23.08 48.12
N PHE A 2 -63.37 22.99 47.26
CA PHE A 2 -63.67 21.76 46.47
C PHE A 2 -63.11 21.75 45.04
N LEU A 3 -62.90 22.89 44.42
CA LEU A 3 -62.47 23.03 43.08
C LEU A 3 -60.91 22.82 42.86
N THR A 4 -60.15 22.99 43.94
CA THR A 4 -58.70 22.81 43.91
C THR A 4 -58.26 21.33 44.03
N LYS A 5 -59.12 20.48 44.61
CA LYS A 5 -58.80 19.02 44.67
C LYS A 5 -59.14 18.27 43.38
N MET A 6 -60.11 18.74 42.60
CA MET A 6 -60.46 18.14 41.31
C MET A 6 -59.39 18.39 40.23
N LYS A 7 -58.73 19.56 40.21
CA LYS A 7 -57.67 19.86 39.30
C LYS A 7 -56.43 19.02 39.54
N LYS A 8 -56.15 18.61 40.77
CA LYS A 8 -54.99 17.70 41.05
C LYS A 8 -55.29 16.25 40.71
N TRP A 9 -56.51 15.81 40.70
CA TRP A 9 -56.89 14.46 40.31
C TRP A 9 -56.94 14.27 38.79
N LEU A 10 -57.37 15.29 38.03
CA LEU A 10 -57.32 15.26 36.57
C LEU A 10 -55.90 15.30 36.06
N ALA A 11 -54.98 16.02 36.73
CA ALA A 11 -53.56 16.03 36.35
C ALA A 11 -52.84 14.66 36.59
N PHE A 12 -53.29 13.94 37.65
CA PHE A 12 -52.73 12.63 37.96
C PHE A 12 -53.21 11.50 36.99
N THR A 13 -54.48 11.60 36.55
CA THR A 13 -55.05 10.65 35.59
C THR A 13 -54.49 10.86 34.15
N ILE A 14 -54.16 12.09 33.77
CA ILE A 14 -53.52 12.37 32.46
C ILE A 14 -52.05 11.90 32.44
N ILE A 15 -51.34 12.01 33.58
CA ILE A 15 -49.95 11.51 33.68
C ILE A 15 -49.89 9.97 33.64
N VAL A 16 -50.87 9.27 34.25
CA VAL A 16 -50.93 7.80 34.19
C VAL A 16 -51.36 7.31 32.80
N ALA A 17 -52.23 8.03 32.08
CA ALA A 17 -52.61 7.69 30.71
C ALA A 17 -51.46 7.98 29.68
N ALA A 18 -50.62 9.00 29.95
CA ALA A 18 -49.43 9.27 29.11
C ALA A 18 -48.26 8.31 29.37
N MET A 19 -48.16 7.73 30.57
CA MET A 19 -47.18 6.69 30.88
C MET A 19 -47.57 5.30 30.39
N SER A 20 -48.85 5.01 30.17
CA SER A 20 -49.27 3.73 29.59
C SER A 20 -49.19 3.66 28.07
N ALA A 21 -48.95 4.80 27.39
CA ALA A 21 -48.76 4.83 25.93
C ALA A 21 -47.29 4.75 25.48
N ALA A 22 -46.32 4.69 26.39
CA ALA A 22 -44.91 4.53 26.13
C ALA A 22 -44.37 3.25 26.80
N LEU A 23 -45.10 2.12 26.65
CA LEU A 23 -44.43 0.84 26.71
C LEU A 23 -43.50 0.81 25.46
N PRO A 24 -42.18 0.66 25.61
CA PRO A 24 -41.38 0.35 24.45
C PRO A 24 -42.03 -0.90 23.86
N LEU A 25 -42.41 -0.85 22.60
CA LEU A 25 -42.55 -2.05 21.80
C LEU A 25 -41.16 -2.73 21.89
N PHE A 26 -41.00 -3.62 22.88
CA PHE A 26 -39.96 -4.61 22.81
C PHE A 26 -40.31 -5.38 21.55
N GLY A 27 -39.68 -4.98 20.44
CA GLY A 27 -39.89 -5.60 19.15
C GLY A 27 -39.65 -7.07 19.34
N GLN A 28 -40.65 -7.85 18.98
CA GLN A 28 -40.51 -9.29 18.95
C GLN A 28 -39.25 -9.57 18.17
N SER A 29 -38.28 -10.20 18.80
CA SER A 29 -36.98 -10.49 18.20
C SER A 29 -36.75 -11.99 18.20
N GLY A 30 -36.11 -12.45 17.16
CA GLY A 30 -35.65 -13.82 17.04
C GLY A 30 -34.14 -13.92 17.17
N GLY A 31 -33.62 -15.05 16.81
CA GLY A 31 -32.18 -15.32 16.76
C GLY A 31 -31.79 -16.10 15.51
N LEU A 32 -30.51 -16.17 15.27
CA LEU A 32 -29.89 -17.00 14.25
C LEU A 32 -28.71 -17.72 14.86
N THR A 33 -28.58 -19.02 14.57
CA THR A 33 -27.45 -19.84 15.01
C THR A 33 -27.04 -20.78 13.89
N GLY A 34 -25.86 -21.39 13.98
CA GLY A 34 -25.41 -22.43 13.07
C GLY A 34 -23.95 -22.80 13.24
N GLU A 35 -23.58 -23.86 12.55
CA GLU A 35 -22.19 -24.32 12.42
C GLU A 35 -21.62 -23.97 11.05
N VAL A 36 -20.31 -23.71 11.01
CA VAL A 36 -19.56 -23.46 9.78
C VAL A 36 -18.42 -24.45 9.67
N LYS A 37 -18.46 -25.29 8.63
CA LYS A 37 -17.45 -26.31 8.33
C LYS A 37 -16.89 -26.12 6.92
N ASP A 38 -15.58 -26.35 6.77
CA ASP A 38 -14.91 -26.35 5.48
C ASP A 38 -15.28 -27.60 4.64
N GLU A 39 -14.73 -27.69 3.42
CA GLU A 39 -14.96 -28.85 2.51
C GLU A 39 -14.40 -30.18 3.05
N LYS A 40 -13.57 -30.13 4.10
CA LYS A 40 -13.01 -31.32 4.76
C LYS A 40 -13.74 -31.68 6.06
N GLY A 41 -14.77 -30.91 6.42
CA GLY A 41 -15.52 -31.06 7.66
C GLY A 41 -14.89 -30.42 8.89
N ASN A 42 -13.80 -29.65 8.74
CA ASN A 42 -13.19 -28.96 9.87
C ASN A 42 -13.96 -27.69 10.21
N PRO A 43 -14.06 -27.30 11.50
CA PRO A 43 -14.69 -26.06 11.89
C PRO A 43 -13.93 -24.83 11.34
N MET A 44 -14.64 -23.89 10.72
CA MET A 44 -14.08 -22.62 10.26
C MET A 44 -14.13 -21.59 11.39
N VAL A 45 -12.97 -21.23 11.93
CA VAL A 45 -12.83 -20.41 13.15
C VAL A 45 -12.61 -18.94 12.80
N GLY A 46 -13.37 -18.06 13.46
CA GLY A 46 -13.17 -16.63 13.35
C GLY A 46 -13.70 -16.00 12.05
N ASN A 47 -14.48 -16.72 11.27
CA ASN A 47 -15.08 -16.23 10.04
C ASN A 47 -16.27 -15.30 10.32
N PRO A 48 -16.37 -14.14 9.65
CA PRO A 48 -17.54 -13.27 9.74
C PRO A 48 -18.78 -13.92 9.12
N VAL A 49 -19.91 -13.77 9.81
CA VAL A 49 -21.25 -14.09 9.28
C VAL A 49 -22.05 -12.80 9.23
N ILE A 50 -22.31 -12.32 8.02
CA ILE A 50 -23.04 -11.07 7.78
C ILE A 50 -24.53 -11.42 7.62
N ILE A 51 -25.38 -10.72 8.36
CA ILE A 51 -26.83 -10.95 8.44
C ILE A 51 -27.52 -9.68 7.94
N GLU A 52 -27.98 -9.72 6.69
CA GLU A 52 -28.58 -8.55 6.04
C GLU A 52 -30.09 -8.76 5.90
N ARG A 53 -30.84 -7.80 6.41
CA ARG A 53 -32.28 -7.78 6.27
C ARG A 53 -32.67 -7.39 4.82
N THR A 54 -33.58 -8.14 4.20
CA THR A 54 -33.92 -7.96 2.78
C THR A 54 -35.16 -7.10 2.53
N ASP A 55 -35.99 -6.90 3.55
CA ASP A 55 -37.24 -6.14 3.47
C ASP A 55 -37.09 -4.67 3.92
N VAL A 56 -36.17 -4.40 4.83
CA VAL A 56 -35.78 -3.04 5.27
C VAL A 56 -34.26 -2.99 5.50
N LYS A 57 -33.68 -1.80 5.49
CA LYS A 57 -32.24 -1.64 5.70
C LYS A 57 -31.85 -2.05 7.12
N GLY A 58 -30.98 -3.05 7.23
CA GLY A 58 -30.40 -3.51 8.50
C GLY A 58 -29.34 -4.56 8.24
N THR A 59 -28.15 -4.37 8.83
CA THR A 59 -27.02 -5.31 8.73
C THR A 59 -26.50 -5.60 10.12
N TYR A 60 -26.34 -6.88 10.43
CA TYR A 60 -25.82 -7.40 11.70
C TYR A 60 -24.65 -8.32 11.40
N LYS A 61 -23.78 -8.52 12.39
CA LYS A 61 -22.57 -9.35 12.21
C LYS A 61 -22.41 -10.30 13.39
N ALA A 62 -22.20 -11.57 13.07
CA ALA A 62 -21.74 -12.58 14.00
C ALA A 62 -20.33 -13.04 13.57
N LYS A 63 -19.69 -13.86 14.40
CA LYS A 63 -18.39 -14.43 14.11
C LYS A 63 -18.35 -15.86 14.65
N THR A 64 -17.76 -16.78 13.90
CA THR A 64 -17.63 -18.17 14.35
C THR A 64 -16.64 -18.29 15.51
N ASP A 65 -16.96 -19.12 16.48
CA ASP A 65 -16.12 -19.45 17.63
C ASP A 65 -15.06 -20.52 17.30
N LYS A 66 -14.35 -21.00 18.32
CA LYS A 66 -13.30 -22.03 18.16
C LYS A 66 -13.81 -23.40 17.70
N HIS A 67 -15.12 -23.61 17.74
CA HIS A 67 -15.78 -24.84 17.26
C HIS A 67 -16.51 -24.64 15.92
N GLY A 68 -16.40 -23.45 15.31
CA GLY A 68 -17.10 -23.09 14.09
C GLY A 68 -18.55 -22.65 14.31
N HIS A 69 -19.02 -22.53 15.57
CA HIS A 69 -20.39 -22.11 15.86
C HIS A 69 -20.52 -20.59 15.82
N TYR A 70 -21.66 -20.10 15.34
CA TYR A 70 -22.05 -18.71 15.45
C TYR A 70 -23.46 -18.56 15.98
N ILE A 71 -23.72 -17.46 16.68
CA ILE A 71 -25.02 -17.10 17.19
C ILE A 71 -25.22 -15.59 17.17
N TYR A 72 -26.43 -15.15 16.83
CA TYR A 72 -26.87 -13.79 16.97
C TYR A 72 -28.29 -13.76 17.53
N ILE A 73 -28.50 -13.05 18.65
CA ILE A 73 -29.79 -12.92 19.33
C ILE A 73 -30.28 -11.47 19.20
N GLY A 74 -31.58 -11.28 19.14
CA GLY A 74 -32.18 -9.97 19.06
C GLY A 74 -32.37 -9.43 17.64
N LEU A 75 -32.39 -10.31 16.64
CA LEU A 75 -32.75 -9.93 15.27
C LEU A 75 -34.23 -9.56 15.18
N PRO A 76 -34.58 -8.41 14.58
CA PRO A 76 -35.96 -8.12 14.21
C PRO A 76 -36.57 -9.24 13.34
N LEU A 77 -37.88 -9.48 13.50
CA LEU A 77 -38.54 -10.50 12.67
C LEU A 77 -38.54 -10.08 11.19
N GLY A 78 -38.30 -10.99 10.27
CA GLY A 78 -38.26 -10.68 8.84
C GLY A 78 -37.47 -11.68 8.00
N MET A 79 -37.19 -11.27 6.77
CA MET A 79 -36.43 -12.05 5.80
C MET A 79 -34.99 -11.54 5.71
N TYR A 80 -34.06 -12.47 5.63
CA TYR A 80 -32.63 -12.14 5.68
C TYR A 80 -31.83 -12.84 4.56
N LYS A 81 -30.76 -12.20 4.14
CA LYS A 81 -29.61 -12.80 3.46
C LYS A 81 -28.52 -13.05 4.51
N ILE A 82 -28.01 -14.27 4.58
CA ILE A 82 -26.94 -14.64 5.51
C ILE A 82 -25.71 -14.97 4.68
N THR A 83 -24.63 -14.22 4.86
CA THR A 83 -23.40 -14.35 4.08
C THR A 83 -22.24 -14.78 4.98
N LEU A 84 -21.57 -15.87 4.63
CA LEU A 84 -20.31 -16.29 5.22
C LEU A 84 -19.16 -15.63 4.44
N GLU A 85 -18.25 -14.96 5.16
CA GLU A 85 -17.06 -14.32 4.60
C GLU A 85 -15.78 -14.99 5.09
N ASP A 86 -14.70 -14.84 4.32
CA ASP A 86 -13.35 -15.17 4.79
C ASP A 86 -12.76 -14.05 5.68
N SER A 87 -11.55 -14.26 6.19
CA SER A 87 -10.86 -13.29 7.04
C SER A 87 -10.52 -11.96 6.32
N ALA A 88 -10.56 -11.94 5.00
CA ALA A 88 -10.33 -10.76 4.16
C ALA A 88 -11.65 -10.05 3.79
N GLY A 89 -12.82 -10.55 4.24
CA GLY A 89 -14.14 -10.01 3.93
C GLY A 89 -14.67 -10.42 2.56
N LYS A 90 -14.10 -11.46 1.93
CA LYS A 90 -14.61 -12.01 0.67
C LYS A 90 -15.70 -13.03 0.97
N GLU A 91 -16.81 -12.92 0.26
CA GLU A 91 -17.92 -13.89 0.35
C GLU A 91 -17.46 -15.30 -0.05
N ILE A 92 -17.74 -16.27 0.83
CA ILE A 92 -17.52 -17.70 0.61
C ILE A 92 -18.80 -18.35 0.12
N TYR A 93 -19.93 -18.07 0.79
CA TYR A 93 -21.25 -18.59 0.48
C TYR A 93 -22.35 -17.70 1.07
N HIS A 94 -23.57 -17.76 0.53
CA HIS A 94 -24.71 -17.08 1.14
C HIS A 94 -26.02 -17.85 0.99
N PHE A 95 -26.90 -17.64 1.96
CA PHE A 95 -28.31 -18.03 1.90
C PHE A 95 -29.18 -16.79 1.70
N THR A 96 -30.21 -16.90 0.88
CA THR A 96 -31.23 -15.88 0.70
C THR A 96 -32.58 -16.39 1.19
N GLY A 97 -33.46 -15.47 1.63
CA GLY A 97 -34.80 -15.85 2.05
C GLY A 97 -34.85 -16.58 3.40
N VAL A 98 -33.87 -16.39 4.26
CA VAL A 98 -33.88 -16.96 5.62
C VAL A 98 -34.87 -16.19 6.47
N HIS A 99 -35.91 -16.88 6.97
CA HIS A 99 -36.94 -16.29 7.81
C HIS A 99 -36.54 -16.33 9.28
N ILE A 100 -36.50 -15.16 9.94
CA ILE A 100 -36.31 -15.05 11.39
C ILE A 100 -37.68 -14.78 12.02
N GLY A 101 -38.16 -15.78 12.77
CA GLY A 101 -39.41 -15.73 13.50
C GLY A 101 -39.23 -15.51 15.00
N MET A 102 -40.36 -15.55 15.75
CA MET A 102 -40.34 -15.59 17.22
C MET A 102 -40.04 -16.99 17.73
N GLY A 103 -39.36 -17.08 18.86
CA GLY A 103 -39.03 -18.37 19.51
C GLY A 103 -37.56 -18.68 19.51
N ASP A 104 -37.23 -19.98 19.34
CA ASP A 104 -35.85 -20.43 19.29
C ASP A 104 -35.13 -19.84 18.09
N PRO A 105 -33.81 -19.65 18.19
CA PRO A 105 -33.02 -19.16 17.07
C PRO A 105 -33.17 -20.05 15.84
N SER A 106 -33.38 -19.44 14.67
CA SER A 106 -33.36 -20.16 13.38
C SER A 106 -31.97 -20.76 13.17
N GLU A 107 -31.91 -22.01 12.75
CA GLU A 107 -30.65 -22.70 12.49
C GLU A 107 -30.28 -22.58 11.02
N GLN A 108 -29.03 -22.17 10.71
CA GLN A 108 -28.53 -22.06 9.37
C GLN A 108 -27.04 -22.46 9.33
N ASP A 109 -26.80 -23.69 8.91
CA ASP A 109 -25.45 -24.26 8.84
C ASP A 109 -24.77 -23.99 7.50
N PHE A 110 -23.47 -23.75 7.54
CA PHE A 110 -22.59 -23.70 6.38
C PHE A 110 -21.68 -24.93 6.34
N ASP A 111 -22.23 -26.07 5.99
CA ASP A 111 -21.46 -27.27 5.64
C ASP A 111 -21.01 -27.15 4.18
N MET A 112 -19.77 -26.67 3.97
CA MET A 112 -19.30 -26.37 2.63
C MET A 112 -19.21 -27.60 1.72
N ALA A 113 -18.93 -28.80 2.28
CA ALA A 113 -18.93 -30.03 1.50
C ALA A 113 -20.33 -30.36 0.98
N LYS A 114 -21.34 -30.27 1.85
CA LYS A 114 -22.73 -30.53 1.51
C LYS A 114 -23.28 -29.47 0.54
N LEU A 115 -23.07 -28.21 0.82
CA LEU A 115 -23.55 -27.11 -0.01
C LEU A 115 -22.95 -27.14 -1.42
N ARG A 116 -21.63 -27.41 -1.55
CA ARG A 116 -21.00 -27.57 -2.86
C ARG A 116 -21.50 -28.78 -3.62
N ALA A 117 -21.81 -29.87 -2.92
CA ALA A 117 -22.41 -31.06 -3.56
C ALA A 117 -23.85 -30.79 -4.05
N GLU A 118 -24.64 -30.04 -3.27
CA GLU A 118 -25.98 -29.60 -3.65
C GLU A 118 -25.94 -28.62 -4.84
N ASP A 119 -25.06 -27.65 -4.84
CA ASP A 119 -24.83 -26.72 -5.94
C ASP A 119 -24.40 -27.46 -7.22
N ALA A 120 -23.45 -28.39 -7.09
CA ALA A 120 -23.01 -29.24 -8.22
C ALA A 120 -24.15 -30.09 -8.81
N LYS A 121 -25.01 -30.63 -7.94
CA LYS A 121 -26.19 -31.38 -8.37
C LYS A 121 -27.24 -30.48 -9.03
N ALA A 122 -27.46 -29.29 -8.51
CA ALA A 122 -28.33 -28.29 -9.12
C ALA A 122 -27.75 -27.78 -10.45
N ALA A 123 -26.41 -27.61 -10.55
CA ALA A 123 -25.73 -27.22 -11.78
C ALA A 123 -25.85 -28.28 -12.89
N GLN A 124 -25.88 -29.57 -12.55
CA GLN A 124 -26.10 -30.64 -13.55
C GLN A 124 -27.43 -30.47 -14.33
N SER A 125 -28.41 -29.83 -13.73
CA SER A 125 -29.69 -29.50 -14.36
C SER A 125 -29.74 -28.10 -14.98
N ASN A 126 -28.71 -27.26 -14.78
CA ASN A 126 -28.61 -25.89 -15.30
C ASN A 126 -27.23 -25.62 -15.91
N PRO A 127 -27.10 -25.72 -17.25
CA PRO A 127 -25.81 -25.52 -17.93
C PRO A 127 -25.17 -24.14 -17.72
N GLU A 128 -25.96 -23.12 -17.49
CA GLU A 128 -25.45 -21.75 -17.25
C GLU A 128 -24.80 -21.66 -15.85
N LEU A 129 -25.40 -22.29 -14.86
CA LEU A 129 -24.84 -22.35 -13.51
C LEU A 129 -23.54 -23.16 -13.47
N GLN A 130 -23.53 -24.31 -14.20
CA GLN A 130 -22.34 -25.13 -14.34
C GLN A 130 -21.17 -24.35 -14.94
N LYS A 131 -21.43 -23.61 -16.02
CA LYS A 131 -20.42 -22.75 -16.65
C LYS A 131 -19.86 -21.70 -15.69
N LYS A 132 -20.71 -21.00 -14.93
CA LYS A 132 -20.28 -20.04 -13.91
C LYS A 132 -19.42 -20.66 -12.81
N MET A 133 -19.78 -21.85 -12.36
CA MET A 133 -18.99 -22.56 -11.35
C MET A 133 -17.62 -22.99 -11.89
N GLU A 134 -17.54 -23.44 -13.13
CA GLU A 134 -16.28 -23.79 -13.79
C GLU A 134 -15.39 -22.54 -13.96
N GLU A 135 -15.95 -21.41 -14.39
CA GLU A 135 -15.25 -20.14 -14.51
C GLU A 135 -14.69 -19.68 -13.15
N GLN A 136 -15.50 -19.71 -12.09
CA GLN A 136 -15.05 -19.35 -10.73
C GLN A 136 -13.96 -20.29 -10.21
N ASN A 137 -14.08 -21.60 -10.45
CA ASN A 137 -13.06 -22.56 -10.07
C ASN A 137 -11.74 -22.36 -10.82
N GLN A 138 -11.81 -22.01 -12.10
CA GLN A 138 -10.63 -21.68 -12.90
C GLN A 138 -9.96 -20.39 -12.41
N GLU A 139 -10.74 -19.33 -12.14
CA GLU A 139 -10.22 -18.09 -11.57
C GLU A 139 -9.55 -18.31 -10.21
N GLN A 140 -10.17 -19.11 -9.35
CA GLN A 140 -9.60 -19.45 -8.04
C GLN A 140 -8.28 -20.23 -8.17
N LYS A 141 -8.20 -21.19 -9.09
CA LYS A 141 -6.96 -21.94 -9.36
C LYS A 141 -5.86 -21.02 -9.92
N GLN A 142 -6.23 -20.13 -10.86
CA GLN A 142 -5.30 -19.15 -11.41
C GLN A 142 -4.76 -18.21 -10.32
N PHE A 143 -5.65 -17.68 -9.47
CA PHE A 143 -5.25 -16.81 -8.36
C PHE A 143 -4.33 -17.51 -7.35
N THR A 144 -4.65 -18.77 -7.00
CA THR A 144 -3.83 -19.58 -6.08
C THR A 144 -2.46 -19.86 -6.68
N GLY A 145 -2.40 -20.21 -7.96
CA GLY A 145 -1.16 -20.42 -8.70
C GLY A 145 -0.31 -19.15 -8.80
N LEU A 146 -0.95 -18.03 -9.17
CA LEU A 146 -0.29 -16.72 -9.19
C LEU A 146 0.34 -16.38 -7.84
N LYS A 147 -0.44 -16.51 -6.76
CA LYS A 147 0.04 -16.20 -5.40
C LYS A 147 1.23 -17.07 -5.02
N ALA A 148 1.17 -18.37 -5.27
CA ALA A 148 2.26 -19.28 -4.94
C ALA A 148 3.56 -18.93 -5.68
N LEU A 149 3.49 -18.64 -6.98
CA LEU A 149 4.64 -18.24 -7.79
C LEU A 149 5.18 -16.89 -7.34
N PHE A 150 4.32 -15.92 -7.04
CA PHE A 150 4.72 -14.60 -6.58
C PHE A 150 5.43 -14.67 -5.22
N ASP A 151 4.87 -15.40 -4.25
CA ASP A 151 5.47 -15.57 -2.92
C ASP A 151 6.84 -16.29 -3.01
N GLN A 152 6.95 -17.31 -3.86
CA GLN A 152 8.22 -18.01 -4.12
C GLN A 152 9.25 -17.09 -4.79
N GLY A 153 8.85 -16.32 -5.80
CA GLY A 153 9.70 -15.33 -6.45
C GLY A 153 10.21 -14.27 -5.46
N GLN A 154 9.35 -13.77 -4.57
CA GLN A 154 9.73 -12.83 -3.52
C GLN A 154 10.75 -13.43 -2.54
N ALA A 155 10.57 -14.69 -2.13
CA ALA A 155 11.51 -15.38 -1.24
C ALA A 155 12.89 -15.51 -1.89
N LEU A 156 12.94 -15.98 -3.15
CA LEU A 156 14.17 -16.09 -3.92
C LEU A 156 14.86 -14.73 -4.14
N PHE A 157 14.08 -13.68 -4.40
CA PHE A 157 14.60 -12.32 -4.50
C PHE A 157 15.25 -11.86 -3.19
N GLY A 158 14.60 -12.14 -2.04
CA GLY A 158 15.15 -11.87 -0.70
C GLY A 158 16.47 -12.62 -0.42
N GLU A 159 16.60 -13.83 -0.95
CA GLU A 159 17.83 -14.64 -0.90
C GLU A 159 18.90 -14.18 -1.93
N LYS A 160 18.64 -13.13 -2.70
CA LYS A 160 19.48 -12.62 -3.81
C LYS A 160 19.68 -13.61 -4.96
N LYS A 161 18.80 -14.60 -5.08
CA LYS A 161 18.74 -15.55 -6.20
C LYS A 161 17.91 -14.97 -7.35
N TYR A 162 18.41 -13.86 -7.91
CA TYR A 162 17.64 -13.00 -8.81
C TYR A 162 17.20 -13.69 -10.10
N ALA A 163 18.06 -14.55 -10.69
CA ALA A 163 17.70 -15.28 -11.90
C ALA A 163 16.60 -16.32 -11.65
N GLU A 164 16.63 -16.97 -10.49
CA GLU A 164 15.58 -17.92 -10.07
C GLU A 164 14.27 -17.19 -9.73
N ALA A 165 14.36 -16.03 -9.08
CA ALA A 165 13.21 -15.17 -8.81
C ALA A 165 12.54 -14.72 -10.13
N ALA A 166 13.32 -14.30 -11.11
CA ALA A 166 12.81 -13.93 -12.43
C ALA A 166 12.04 -15.08 -13.08
N ALA A 167 12.55 -16.32 -13.01
CA ALA A 167 11.88 -17.49 -13.57
C ALA A 167 10.51 -17.76 -12.90
N MET A 168 10.35 -17.48 -11.60
CA MET A 168 9.05 -17.59 -10.92
C MET A 168 8.09 -16.49 -11.38
N PHE A 169 8.55 -15.26 -11.47
CA PHE A 169 7.73 -14.15 -11.96
C PHE A 169 7.36 -14.30 -13.44
N GLU A 170 8.24 -14.84 -14.30
CA GLU A 170 7.90 -15.17 -15.70
C GLU A 170 6.70 -16.14 -15.77
N GLN A 171 6.71 -17.18 -14.92
CA GLN A 171 5.60 -18.13 -14.83
C GLN A 171 4.33 -17.49 -14.26
N ALA A 172 4.45 -16.44 -13.43
CA ALA A 172 3.34 -15.71 -12.86
C ALA A 172 2.65 -14.77 -13.87
N VAL A 173 3.38 -14.22 -14.85
CA VAL A 173 2.86 -13.24 -15.83
C VAL A 173 1.58 -13.72 -16.53
N PRO A 174 1.49 -14.94 -17.11
CA PRO A 174 0.28 -15.39 -17.80
C PRO A 174 -0.93 -15.59 -16.88
N LEU A 175 -0.72 -15.70 -15.57
CA LEU A 175 -1.78 -15.84 -14.57
C LEU A 175 -2.25 -14.49 -14.01
N ALA A 176 -1.47 -13.44 -14.21
CA ALA A 176 -1.73 -12.12 -13.64
C ALA A 176 -2.60 -11.26 -14.57
N LYS A 177 -3.48 -10.45 -13.99
CA LYS A 177 -4.32 -9.47 -14.70
C LYS A 177 -4.31 -8.15 -13.95
N ASP A 178 -4.61 -7.06 -14.62
CA ASP A 178 -4.78 -5.73 -14.05
C ASP A 178 -3.63 -5.33 -13.10
N LYS A 179 -3.95 -4.92 -11.89
CA LYS A 179 -2.96 -4.51 -10.89
C LYS A 179 -1.96 -5.61 -10.52
N ASN A 180 -2.39 -6.88 -10.55
CA ASN A 180 -1.48 -7.99 -10.28
C ASN A 180 -0.44 -8.14 -11.40
N LEU A 181 -0.84 -7.90 -12.65
CA LEU A 181 0.10 -7.93 -13.79
C LEU A 181 1.18 -6.85 -13.66
N ILE A 182 0.79 -5.63 -13.28
CA ILE A 182 1.75 -4.54 -13.05
C ILE A 182 2.75 -4.92 -11.96
N ALA A 183 2.26 -5.45 -10.84
CA ALA A 183 3.11 -5.87 -9.72
C ALA A 183 4.07 -7.00 -10.11
N VAL A 184 3.60 -8.01 -10.87
CA VAL A 184 4.43 -9.12 -11.36
C VAL A 184 5.49 -8.62 -12.34
N LEU A 185 5.11 -7.77 -13.31
CA LEU A 185 6.05 -7.20 -14.29
C LEU A 185 7.12 -6.33 -13.62
N GLY A 186 6.74 -5.52 -12.63
CA GLY A 186 7.68 -4.73 -11.84
C GLY A 186 8.69 -5.62 -11.10
N ARG A 187 8.23 -6.68 -10.41
CA ARG A 187 9.11 -7.63 -9.71
C ARG A 187 9.98 -8.46 -10.63
N LEU A 188 9.46 -8.81 -11.81
CA LEU A 188 10.23 -9.47 -12.86
C LEU A 188 11.35 -8.56 -13.36
N ALA A 189 11.04 -7.29 -13.61
CA ALA A 189 12.01 -6.30 -14.04
C ALA A 189 13.08 -6.04 -12.95
N ASP A 190 12.69 -5.88 -11.67
CA ASP A 190 13.60 -5.79 -10.52
C ASP A 190 14.56 -6.99 -10.48
N SER A 191 14.02 -8.19 -10.71
CA SER A 191 14.81 -9.43 -10.69
C SER A 191 15.83 -9.46 -11.83
N TYR A 192 15.42 -9.08 -13.04
CA TYR A 192 16.34 -8.98 -14.17
C TYR A 192 17.39 -7.88 -14.00
N GLU A 193 17.01 -6.72 -13.44
CA GLU A 193 17.93 -5.64 -13.13
C GLU A 193 19.05 -6.13 -12.19
N ASN A 194 18.65 -6.79 -11.08
CA ASN A 194 19.59 -7.29 -10.08
C ASN A 194 20.41 -8.50 -10.58
N ALA A 195 19.90 -9.25 -11.57
CA ALA A 195 20.65 -10.29 -12.28
C ALA A 195 21.57 -9.74 -13.37
N GLY A 196 21.61 -8.41 -13.59
CA GLY A 196 22.40 -7.77 -14.64
C GLY A 196 21.85 -7.93 -16.07
N GLN A 197 20.62 -8.44 -16.21
CA GLN A 197 19.94 -8.63 -17.49
C GLN A 197 19.13 -7.37 -17.86
N TYR A 198 19.83 -6.27 -18.07
CA TYR A 198 19.25 -4.93 -18.18
C TYR A 198 18.26 -4.76 -19.33
N ASP A 199 18.49 -5.39 -20.49
CA ASP A 199 17.56 -5.28 -21.62
C ASP A 199 16.20 -5.90 -21.29
N LYS A 200 16.19 -7.05 -20.60
CA LYS A 200 14.95 -7.66 -20.11
C LYS A 200 14.27 -6.83 -19.02
N ALA A 201 15.07 -6.21 -18.14
CA ALA A 201 14.52 -5.30 -17.13
C ALA A 201 13.80 -4.12 -17.79
N VAL A 202 14.43 -3.46 -18.76
CA VAL A 202 13.83 -2.37 -19.54
C VAL A 202 12.51 -2.80 -20.19
N GLU A 203 12.50 -3.95 -20.89
CA GLU A 203 11.28 -4.46 -21.54
C GLU A 203 10.13 -4.65 -20.57
N ASN A 204 10.38 -5.23 -19.38
CA ASN A 204 9.33 -5.53 -18.41
C ASN A 204 8.87 -4.27 -17.66
N TYR A 205 9.78 -3.33 -17.34
CA TYR A 205 9.35 -2.01 -16.82
C TYR A 205 8.49 -1.25 -17.83
N GLN A 206 8.84 -1.25 -19.11
CA GLN A 206 8.05 -0.61 -20.16
C GLN A 206 6.66 -1.25 -20.30
N LYS A 207 6.55 -2.57 -20.20
CA LYS A 207 5.25 -3.26 -20.17
C LYS A 207 4.42 -2.84 -18.95
N ALA A 208 5.05 -2.76 -17.77
CA ALA A 208 4.38 -2.31 -16.54
C ALA A 208 3.91 -0.85 -16.66
N ILE A 209 4.76 0.06 -17.16
CA ILE A 209 4.43 1.47 -17.41
C ILE A 209 3.32 1.61 -18.47
N THR A 210 3.29 0.75 -19.49
CA THR A 210 2.21 0.74 -20.47
C THR A 210 0.86 0.41 -19.83
N ALA A 211 0.86 -0.48 -18.82
CA ALA A 211 -0.33 -0.85 -18.06
C ALA A 211 -0.71 0.22 -17.00
N ASP A 212 0.25 0.89 -16.40
CA ASP A 212 0.05 2.03 -15.48
C ASP A 212 1.06 3.14 -15.75
N PRO A 213 0.76 4.08 -16.64
CA PRO A 213 1.64 5.20 -16.98
C PRO A 213 1.79 6.24 -15.85
N ALA A 214 0.99 6.13 -14.79
CA ALA A 214 1.01 7.07 -13.66
C ALA A 214 1.82 6.55 -12.46
N ASP A 215 2.37 5.34 -12.53
CA ASP A 215 3.21 4.79 -11.47
C ASP A 215 4.60 5.42 -11.48
N ALA A 216 4.82 6.37 -10.57
CA ALA A 216 6.09 7.09 -10.42
C ALA A 216 7.26 6.17 -10.07
N GLU A 217 7.02 5.06 -9.37
CA GLU A 217 8.07 4.14 -8.94
C GLU A 217 8.63 3.34 -10.12
N LEU A 218 7.76 2.91 -11.04
CA LEU A 218 8.17 2.23 -12.27
C LEU A 218 9.08 3.14 -13.13
N HIS A 219 8.70 4.42 -13.27
CA HIS A 219 9.54 5.40 -13.96
C HIS A 219 10.89 5.60 -13.27
N ASN A 220 10.91 5.69 -11.94
CA ASN A 220 12.17 5.79 -11.18
C ASN A 220 13.06 4.54 -11.37
N SER A 221 12.48 3.35 -11.36
CA SER A 221 13.19 2.10 -11.55
C SER A 221 13.75 1.97 -12.97
N LEU A 222 12.95 2.29 -13.99
CA LEU A 222 13.41 2.31 -15.38
C LEU A 222 14.56 3.32 -15.58
N GLY A 223 14.45 4.50 -14.99
CA GLY A 223 15.52 5.51 -14.97
C GLY A 223 16.83 4.96 -14.38
N THR A 224 16.72 4.16 -13.31
CA THR A 224 17.89 3.51 -12.70
C THR A 224 18.54 2.51 -13.64
N VAL A 225 17.77 1.70 -14.35
CA VAL A 225 18.30 0.75 -15.35
C VAL A 225 18.98 1.49 -16.51
N TYR A 226 18.39 2.55 -17.02
CA TYR A 226 19.00 3.40 -18.05
C TYR A 226 20.33 4.02 -17.57
N ALA A 227 20.38 4.46 -16.31
CA ALA A 227 21.61 4.98 -15.73
C ALA A 227 22.71 3.92 -15.66
N LYS A 228 22.39 2.69 -15.22
CA LYS A 228 23.32 1.56 -15.16
C LYS A 228 23.85 1.16 -16.54
N THR A 229 23.05 1.38 -17.59
CA THR A 229 23.43 1.09 -18.99
C THR A 229 24.00 2.31 -19.74
N ASN A 230 24.33 3.38 -19.01
CA ASN A 230 24.87 4.65 -19.54
C ASN A 230 23.96 5.33 -20.58
N LYS A 231 22.66 5.04 -20.57
CA LYS A 231 21.64 5.73 -21.39
C LYS A 231 21.19 7.00 -20.67
N ILE A 232 22.10 7.98 -20.53
CA ILE A 232 21.90 9.17 -19.67
C ILE A 232 20.68 10.01 -20.04
N PRO A 233 20.39 10.32 -21.33
CA PRO A 233 19.18 11.09 -21.68
C PRO A 233 17.89 10.37 -21.29
N ASP A 234 17.82 9.05 -21.48
CA ASP A 234 16.66 8.24 -21.14
C ASP A 234 16.45 8.19 -19.61
N ALA A 235 17.53 7.96 -18.84
CA ALA A 235 17.49 8.01 -17.39
C ALA A 235 16.98 9.36 -16.87
N GLN A 236 17.45 10.47 -17.46
CA GLN A 236 17.03 11.82 -17.10
C GLN A 236 15.53 12.04 -17.34
N ALA A 237 15.02 11.55 -18.47
CA ALA A 237 13.60 11.67 -18.81
C ALA A 237 12.72 10.92 -17.81
N GLU A 238 13.10 9.68 -17.48
CA GLU A 238 12.34 8.83 -16.57
C GLU A 238 12.33 9.36 -15.13
N PHE A 239 13.49 9.82 -14.61
CA PHE A 239 13.53 10.43 -13.26
C PHE A 239 12.71 11.72 -13.17
N LYS A 240 12.71 12.56 -14.21
CA LYS A 240 11.85 13.76 -14.26
C LYS A 240 10.39 13.36 -14.26
N LYS A 241 10.02 12.36 -15.05
CA LYS A 241 8.65 11.85 -15.11
C LYS A 241 8.19 11.31 -13.76
N SER A 242 9.03 10.53 -13.08
CA SER A 242 8.77 10.06 -11.72
C SER A 242 8.49 11.21 -10.74
N ALA A 243 9.34 12.26 -10.77
CA ALA A 243 9.18 13.42 -9.89
C ALA A 243 7.90 14.23 -10.18
N GLU A 244 7.49 14.33 -11.44
CA GLU A 244 6.25 14.98 -11.86
C GLU A 244 5.02 14.21 -11.40
N LEU A 245 5.05 12.87 -11.49
CA LEU A 245 3.94 12.00 -11.11
C LEU A 245 3.75 11.92 -9.59
N ASN A 246 4.83 11.97 -8.82
CA ASN A 246 4.79 11.95 -7.36
C ASN A 246 5.62 13.09 -6.75
N PRO A 247 5.09 14.32 -6.68
CA PRO A 247 5.80 15.45 -6.10
C PRO A 247 6.19 15.26 -4.62
N ALA A 248 5.39 14.52 -3.85
CA ALA A 248 5.70 14.22 -2.44
C ALA A 248 6.89 13.27 -2.28
N GLY A 249 7.10 12.36 -3.25
CA GLY A 249 8.25 11.45 -3.31
C GLY A 249 9.38 11.89 -4.25
N ALA A 250 9.29 13.10 -4.81
CA ALA A 250 10.19 13.58 -5.84
C ALA A 250 11.65 13.69 -5.40
N SER A 251 11.90 13.77 -4.08
CA SER A 251 13.25 13.89 -3.52
C SER A 251 14.17 12.77 -4.00
N ARG A 252 13.70 11.51 -3.95
CA ARG A 252 14.49 10.35 -4.40
C ARG A 252 14.76 10.37 -5.90
N ALA A 253 13.76 10.70 -6.71
CA ALA A 253 13.92 10.78 -8.16
C ALA A 253 14.94 11.87 -8.56
N TYR A 254 14.86 13.04 -7.95
CA TYR A 254 15.84 14.10 -8.16
C TYR A 254 17.23 13.76 -7.63
N PHE A 255 17.32 13.03 -6.50
CA PHE A 255 18.59 12.53 -6.00
C PHE A 255 19.24 11.58 -7.00
N ASN A 256 18.50 10.59 -7.49
CA ASN A 256 18.99 9.63 -8.49
C ASN A 256 19.42 10.34 -9.78
N LEU A 257 18.64 11.31 -10.24
CA LEU A 257 19.01 12.16 -11.37
C LEU A 257 20.33 12.89 -11.10
N GLY A 258 20.49 13.47 -9.90
CA GLY A 258 21.72 14.15 -9.49
C GLY A 258 22.94 13.23 -9.53
N VAL A 259 22.83 12.00 -9.02
CA VAL A 259 23.90 11.00 -9.06
C VAL A 259 24.30 10.65 -10.51
N VAL A 260 23.30 10.46 -11.38
CA VAL A 260 23.54 10.18 -12.81
C VAL A 260 24.27 11.35 -13.48
N MET A 261 23.84 12.59 -13.24
CA MET A 261 24.50 13.77 -13.79
C MET A 261 25.92 13.95 -13.24
N TYR A 262 26.13 13.69 -11.95
CA TYR A 262 27.44 13.75 -11.31
C TYR A 262 28.42 12.73 -11.96
N ASN A 263 27.99 11.48 -12.11
CA ASN A 263 28.80 10.43 -12.73
C ASN A 263 29.09 10.70 -14.22
N ALA A 264 28.18 11.41 -14.90
CA ALA A 264 28.39 11.87 -16.27
C ALA A 264 29.27 13.12 -16.38
N GLY A 265 29.82 13.64 -15.27
CA GLY A 265 30.65 14.86 -15.26
C GLY A 265 29.86 16.17 -15.43
N LYS A 266 28.53 16.12 -15.42
CA LYS A 266 27.62 17.27 -15.60
C LYS A 266 27.33 17.93 -14.28
N MET A 267 28.33 18.65 -13.72
CA MET A 267 28.30 19.15 -12.34
C MET A 267 27.20 20.21 -12.11
N ASP A 268 26.86 21.01 -13.13
CA ASP A 268 25.79 22.00 -13.03
C ASP A 268 24.42 21.35 -12.89
N GLU A 269 24.12 20.40 -13.77
CA GLU A 269 22.88 19.64 -13.75
C GLU A 269 22.78 18.77 -12.49
N ALA A 270 23.89 18.19 -12.02
CA ALA A 270 23.95 17.43 -10.79
C ALA A 270 23.59 18.30 -9.56
N SER A 271 24.23 19.45 -9.43
CA SER A 271 24.00 20.36 -8.30
C SER A 271 22.55 20.88 -8.28
N GLU A 272 21.96 21.17 -9.45
CA GLU A 272 20.57 21.60 -9.55
C GLU A 272 19.60 20.45 -9.21
N ALA A 273 19.88 19.22 -9.64
CA ALA A 273 19.05 18.07 -9.30
C ALA A 273 19.08 17.76 -7.80
N PHE A 274 20.25 17.80 -7.15
CA PHE A 274 20.36 17.64 -5.69
C PHE A 274 19.65 18.78 -4.94
N LYS A 275 19.72 19.99 -5.43
CA LYS A 275 18.97 21.13 -4.87
C LYS A 275 17.46 20.91 -4.95
N LYS A 276 16.94 20.36 -6.06
CA LYS A 276 15.53 19.96 -6.17
C LYS A 276 15.18 18.84 -5.20
N SER A 277 16.08 17.88 -5.00
CA SER A 277 15.91 16.81 -4.02
C SER A 277 15.75 17.38 -2.60
N THR A 278 16.64 18.29 -2.17
CA THR A 278 16.56 18.94 -0.86
C THR A 278 15.37 19.89 -0.72
N ALA A 279 14.88 20.47 -1.80
CA ALA A 279 13.68 21.30 -1.80
C ALA A 279 12.41 20.46 -1.65
N ALA A 280 12.39 19.24 -2.21
CA ALA A 280 11.28 18.30 -2.05
C ALA A 280 11.27 17.64 -0.66
N ASP A 281 12.45 17.35 -0.09
CA ASP A 281 12.61 16.83 1.26
C ASP A 281 13.85 17.44 1.93
N ALA A 282 13.62 18.41 2.81
CA ALA A 282 14.69 19.08 3.55
C ALA A 282 15.39 18.18 4.59
N SER A 283 14.85 17.00 4.88
CA SER A 283 15.47 16.01 5.79
C SER A 283 16.37 15.01 5.07
N TYR A 284 16.41 15.03 3.74
CA TYR A 284 17.21 14.08 2.95
C TYR A 284 18.69 14.48 2.97
N ALA A 285 19.39 14.07 4.02
CA ALA A 285 20.76 14.46 4.30
C ALA A 285 21.74 14.18 3.15
N ASP A 286 21.67 12.98 2.55
CA ASP A 286 22.60 12.59 1.48
C ASP A 286 22.55 13.53 0.28
N ALA A 287 21.37 14.11 -0.03
CA ALA A 287 21.26 15.07 -1.12
C ALA A 287 22.08 16.34 -0.89
N TYR A 288 22.18 16.81 0.34
CA TYR A 288 23.06 17.95 0.69
C TYR A 288 24.53 17.60 0.53
N PHE A 289 24.94 16.42 0.99
CA PHE A 289 26.33 15.98 0.82
C PHE A 289 26.72 15.89 -0.65
N TRP A 290 25.91 15.21 -1.46
CA TRP A 290 26.15 15.06 -2.90
C TRP A 290 26.06 16.41 -3.65
N GLN A 291 25.17 17.31 -3.23
CA GLN A 291 25.12 18.68 -3.74
C GLN A 291 26.45 19.40 -3.50
N SER A 292 27.03 19.27 -2.30
CA SER A 292 28.32 19.87 -1.98
C SER A 292 29.45 19.30 -2.85
N LEU A 293 29.45 17.98 -3.12
CA LEU A 293 30.42 17.35 -4.02
C LEU A 293 30.32 17.88 -5.45
N ALA A 294 29.09 18.01 -5.96
CA ALA A 294 28.87 18.56 -7.31
C ALA A 294 29.33 20.01 -7.41
N LEU A 295 29.06 20.82 -6.37
CA LEU A 295 29.55 22.19 -6.29
C LEU A 295 31.08 22.24 -6.17
N MET A 296 31.70 21.40 -5.34
CA MET A 296 33.15 21.29 -5.24
C MET A 296 33.82 20.91 -6.57
N GLY A 297 33.18 20.06 -7.37
CA GLY A 297 33.63 19.75 -8.73
C GLY A 297 33.71 20.95 -9.68
N LYS A 298 33.10 22.10 -9.30
CA LYS A 298 33.13 23.36 -10.02
C LYS A 298 34.05 24.39 -9.36
N ALA A 299 34.79 24.04 -8.31
CA ALA A 299 35.71 24.91 -7.65
C ALA A 299 36.83 25.33 -8.62
N THR A 300 37.25 26.57 -8.53
CA THR A 300 38.33 27.15 -9.35
C THR A 300 39.48 27.61 -8.48
N MET A 301 40.69 27.67 -9.06
CA MET A 301 41.84 28.23 -8.39
C MET A 301 42.05 29.67 -8.86
N GLN A 302 42.16 30.59 -7.93
CA GLN A 302 42.57 31.99 -8.16
C GLN A 302 43.92 32.23 -7.46
N GLY A 303 45.01 32.02 -8.20
CA GLY A 303 46.35 31.90 -7.62
C GLY A 303 46.40 30.62 -6.73
N ASP A 304 46.86 30.78 -5.49
CA ASP A 304 46.95 29.68 -4.52
C ASP A 304 45.62 29.42 -3.75
N LYS A 305 44.51 30.04 -4.18
CA LYS A 305 43.24 29.98 -3.48
C LYS A 305 42.20 29.15 -4.23
N MET A 306 41.57 28.28 -3.52
CA MET A 306 40.37 27.59 -4.02
C MET A 306 39.14 28.45 -3.77
N VAL A 307 38.41 28.75 -4.85
CA VAL A 307 37.11 29.44 -4.81
C VAL A 307 36.04 28.42 -5.07
N VAL A 308 35.23 28.18 -4.06
CA VAL A 308 34.07 27.27 -4.15
C VAL A 308 32.82 28.03 -4.53
N PRO A 309 31.91 27.43 -5.32
CA PRO A 309 30.62 28.02 -5.66
C PRO A 309 29.76 28.30 -4.43
N PRO A 310 28.87 29.33 -4.49
CA PRO A 310 27.87 29.60 -3.44
C PRO A 310 27.02 28.36 -3.17
N GLY A 311 26.66 28.16 -1.90
CA GLY A 311 25.86 27.00 -1.47
C GLY A 311 26.69 25.78 -1.05
N THR A 312 28.02 25.75 -1.33
CA THR A 312 28.88 24.62 -0.96
C THR A 312 28.98 24.43 0.55
N VAL A 313 29.27 25.53 1.26
CA VAL A 313 29.41 25.52 2.73
C VAL A 313 28.09 25.24 3.41
N GLU A 314 27.02 25.85 2.94
CA GLU A 314 25.67 25.67 3.44
C GLU A 314 25.20 24.21 3.29
N ALA A 315 25.49 23.59 2.17
CA ALA A 315 25.13 22.17 1.92
C ALA A 315 25.91 21.25 2.88
N LEU A 316 27.22 21.45 3.07
CA LEU A 316 28.01 20.65 4.03
C LEU A 316 27.50 20.82 5.46
N GLN A 317 27.17 22.06 5.86
CA GLN A 317 26.61 22.35 7.19
C GLN A 317 25.23 21.70 7.38
N ALA A 318 24.37 21.75 6.36
CA ALA A 318 23.06 21.10 6.38
C ALA A 318 23.18 19.58 6.55
N TYR A 319 24.08 18.94 5.80
CA TYR A 319 24.37 17.52 5.97
C TYR A 319 24.80 17.19 7.41
N LEU A 320 25.81 17.91 7.94
CA LEU A 320 26.33 17.65 9.30
C LEU A 320 25.31 17.94 10.40
N LYS A 321 24.38 18.88 10.17
CA LYS A 321 23.26 19.13 11.09
C LYS A 321 22.29 17.95 11.13
N LEU A 322 21.99 17.34 9.99
CA LEU A 322 21.06 16.23 9.88
C LEU A 322 21.70 14.89 10.29
N GLN A 323 22.98 14.70 9.93
CA GLN A 323 23.73 13.46 10.19
C GLN A 323 25.13 13.78 10.76
N PRO A 324 25.24 14.26 12.01
CA PRO A 324 26.52 14.63 12.60
C PRO A 324 27.51 13.47 12.73
N ASN A 325 27.01 12.24 12.83
CA ASN A 325 27.78 11.00 12.90
C ASN A 325 27.51 10.07 11.70
N GLY A 326 26.99 10.62 10.61
CA GLY A 326 26.70 9.85 9.38
C GLY A 326 27.98 9.39 8.68
N PRO A 327 27.87 8.46 7.73
CA PRO A 327 29.03 7.87 7.04
C PRO A 327 29.90 8.90 6.33
N ASN A 328 29.33 10.00 5.87
CA ASN A 328 30.04 11.07 5.17
C ASN A 328 30.45 12.24 6.09
N ALA A 329 30.15 12.18 7.40
CA ALA A 329 30.43 13.29 8.33
C ALA A 329 31.93 13.62 8.44
N PRO A 330 32.86 12.65 8.53
CA PRO A 330 34.29 12.97 8.54
C PRO A 330 34.75 13.72 7.28
N THR A 331 34.27 13.28 6.11
CA THR A 331 34.59 13.92 4.83
C THR A 331 34.02 15.34 4.76
N ALA A 332 32.77 15.52 5.15
CA ALA A 332 32.11 16.83 5.17
C ALA A 332 32.82 17.82 6.13
N GLN A 333 33.24 17.36 7.32
CA GLN A 333 34.00 18.14 8.27
C GLN A 333 35.38 18.55 7.70
N GLN A 334 36.09 17.62 7.07
CA GLN A 334 37.38 17.90 6.45
C GLN A 334 37.25 18.95 5.33
N MET A 335 36.24 18.83 4.47
CA MET A 335 35.97 19.79 3.41
C MET A 335 35.70 21.18 3.97
N LEU A 336 34.86 21.29 4.99
CA LEU A 336 34.59 22.57 5.67
C LEU A 336 35.85 23.18 6.27
N GLN A 337 36.69 22.40 6.95
CA GLN A 337 37.94 22.89 7.53
C GLN A 337 38.89 23.43 6.44
N THR A 338 39.00 22.72 5.31
CA THR A 338 39.80 23.13 4.17
C THR A 338 39.33 24.45 3.61
N ILE A 339 38.03 24.63 3.37
CA ILE A 339 37.43 25.86 2.86
C ILE A 339 37.66 27.03 3.85
N GLN A 340 37.38 26.81 5.14
CA GLN A 340 37.50 27.81 6.18
C GLN A 340 38.94 28.25 6.43
N SER A 341 39.92 27.33 6.38
CA SER A 341 41.33 27.66 6.56
C SER A 341 41.84 28.61 5.47
N GLN A 342 41.41 28.40 4.23
CA GLN A 342 41.74 29.28 3.11
C GLN A 342 41.08 30.64 3.24
N MET A 343 39.84 30.74 3.71
CA MET A 343 39.15 32.02 3.97
C MET A 343 39.81 32.82 5.12
N GLN A 344 40.26 32.14 6.21
CA GLN A 344 40.96 32.82 7.33
C GLN A 344 42.34 33.37 6.92
N THR A 345 43.04 32.69 6.02
CA THR A 345 44.31 33.15 5.48
C THR A 345 44.14 34.46 4.70
N GLU A 346 43.01 34.61 3.99
CA GLU A 346 42.67 35.90 3.31
C GLU A 346 42.52 37.06 4.25
N LEU A 347 41.77 36.88 5.36
CA LEU A 347 41.58 37.96 6.35
C LEU A 347 42.90 38.41 7.01
N LYS A 348 43.83 37.48 7.23
CA LYS A 348 45.15 37.81 7.77
C LYS A 348 46.05 38.57 6.76
N VAL A 349 46.03 38.15 5.49
CA VAL A 349 46.82 38.80 4.42
C VAL A 349 46.27 40.20 4.07
N SER A 350 44.94 40.35 4.01
CA SER A 350 44.29 41.62 3.75
C SER A 350 44.53 42.65 4.86
N LYS A 351 44.61 42.20 6.12
CA LYS A 351 44.99 43.08 7.26
C LYS A 351 46.45 43.49 7.25
N LYS A 352 47.38 42.64 6.72
CA LYS A 352 48.80 42.98 6.55
C LYS A 352 49.05 43.97 5.41
N LYS A 353 48.21 43.97 4.35
CA LYS A 353 48.34 44.92 3.23
C LYS A 353 47.72 46.30 3.51
N LYS A 354 46.97 46.46 4.61
CA LYS A 354 46.38 47.76 5.06
C LYS A 354 47.14 48.39 6.19
N LYS A 355 48.25 47.84 6.64
CA LYS A 355 49.27 48.46 7.53
C LYS A 355 50.53 48.77 6.73
#